data_543a31b28b556c2f86ef25d60c6bce38
#
_entry.id   543a31b28b556c2f86ef25d60c6bce38
#
_cell.length_a   1.000
_cell.length_b   1.000
_cell.length_c   1.000
_cell.angle_alpha   90.00
_cell.angle_beta   90.00
_cell.angle_gamma   90.00
#
_symmetry.space_group_name_H-M   'P 1'
#
loop_
_entity.id
_entity.type
_entity.pdbx_description
1 polymer ?
#
loop_
_entity_poly.entity_id
_entity_poly.type
_entity_poly.pdbx_seq_one_letter_code
_entity_poly.pdbx_strand_id
1 'polypeptide(L)'
;TFIVATVDKFAQIPLNDKPAALFGITNSKKPPELIIQDELHLISGPLGTMTGIYEAAISKLCERDGVCAKVIASTATIRNAANQIMALYGRSHTQFPPQGLSAKDSFFAIQSTPEEKPARQYFGVMGIGTTATTTLIRVNAAMLFATRYLATLGYPDAVVDNFWTITGYFNSLRELGGASTQILDDVQSRLDYLAKTKFVSVYPGVDTSKGYTYTEELTSRMSNSEITEIIQVKLKRSYTKDNHADVFDYLLASNMISVGVDVGRLGAMVVAGQPKTNAEYIQATSRVGRDNPGLVIAVYNASRSRDRSHYEQFLKYHSALYRYVEATSLTPFSDRARDRGLHALYISLCRYLIENLRGNSQAINYRSDNPEVQKVEKIIIDYVRRVDPDELSAVMDELKDIQDAWDIAATGSLVYKSRKNEKKLLKGDTENDRFRTMNSMRNVDGQSGIYLLGGL
;
A
#
# COMPACT_ATOMS: atom_id res chain seq x y z
N THR A 1 -25.70 7.47 5.17
CA THR A 1 -25.16 6.52 4.19
C THR A 1 -23.69 6.26 4.50
N PHE A 2 -23.28 4.99 4.53
CA PHE A 2 -21.90 4.57 4.72
C PHE A 2 -21.35 4.10 3.35
N ILE A 3 -20.16 4.60 2.96
CA ILE A 3 -19.54 4.30 1.67
C ILE A 3 -18.11 3.84 1.94
N VAL A 4 -17.74 2.70 1.38
CA VAL A 4 -16.38 2.18 1.39
C VAL A 4 -15.83 2.22 -0.03
N ALA A 5 -14.70 2.88 -0.21
CA ALA A 5 -14.04 2.98 -1.52
C ALA A 5 -12.52 3.04 -1.34
N THR A 6 -11.79 2.66 -2.38
CA THR A 6 -10.35 2.94 -2.46
C THR A 6 -10.15 4.35 -3.00
N VAL A 7 -9.10 5.06 -2.54
CA VAL A 7 -8.75 6.40 -3.02
C VAL A 7 -8.65 6.47 -4.55
N ASP A 8 -8.22 5.40 -5.15
CA ASP A 8 -8.07 5.23 -6.59
C ASP A 8 -9.37 5.46 -7.40
N LYS A 9 -10.54 5.19 -6.78
CA LYS A 9 -11.85 5.42 -7.42
C LYS A 9 -12.14 6.90 -7.67
N PHE A 10 -11.52 7.80 -6.92
CA PHE A 10 -11.70 9.24 -7.10
C PHE A 10 -11.05 9.78 -8.38
N ALA A 11 -10.12 9.04 -9.01
CA ALA A 11 -9.65 9.36 -10.36
C ALA A 11 -10.79 9.42 -11.40
N GLN A 12 -11.94 8.82 -11.11
CA GLN A 12 -13.12 8.83 -11.99
C GLN A 12 -13.98 10.11 -11.87
N ILE A 13 -13.72 10.99 -10.89
CA ILE A 13 -14.52 12.21 -10.67
C ILE A 13 -14.61 13.09 -11.95
N PRO A 14 -13.52 13.46 -12.63
CA PRO A 14 -13.63 14.29 -13.82
C PRO A 14 -14.38 13.62 -14.96
N LEU A 15 -14.43 12.28 -14.97
CA LEU A 15 -15.01 11.48 -16.05
C LEU A 15 -16.52 11.25 -15.94
N ASN A 16 -17.11 11.38 -14.76
CA ASN A 16 -18.51 11.04 -14.49
C ASN A 16 -19.24 12.17 -13.78
N ASP A 17 -20.54 12.29 -14.02
CA ASP A 17 -21.44 13.22 -13.31
C ASP A 17 -22.18 12.58 -12.13
N LYS A 18 -22.28 11.25 -12.11
CA LYS A 18 -22.98 10.49 -11.07
C LYS A 18 -22.48 10.77 -9.63
N PRO A 19 -21.18 10.94 -9.35
CA PRO A 19 -20.69 11.29 -8.03
C PRO A 19 -21.22 12.60 -7.46
N ALA A 20 -21.86 13.46 -8.27
CA ALA A 20 -22.54 14.66 -7.77
C ALA A 20 -23.59 14.34 -6.68
N ALA A 21 -24.23 13.18 -6.76
CA ALA A 21 -25.17 12.71 -5.74
C ALA A 21 -24.48 12.37 -4.41
N LEU A 22 -23.23 11.91 -4.44
CA LEU A 22 -22.42 11.65 -3.25
C LEU A 22 -22.15 12.95 -2.47
N PHE A 23 -21.86 14.02 -3.20
CA PHE A 23 -21.58 15.34 -2.62
C PHE A 23 -22.87 16.15 -2.34
N GLY A 24 -24.07 15.55 -2.48
CA GLY A 24 -25.34 16.22 -2.22
C GLY A 24 -25.75 17.26 -3.24
N ILE A 25 -25.03 17.38 -4.36
CA ILE A 25 -25.21 18.44 -5.34
C ILE A 25 -26.50 18.28 -6.15
N THR A 26 -26.87 17.04 -6.51
CA THR A 26 -28.03 16.76 -7.37
C THR A 26 -29.31 16.37 -6.60
N ASN A 27 -29.20 16.11 -5.31
CA ASN A 27 -30.32 15.58 -4.50
C ASN A 27 -30.65 16.43 -3.27
N SER A 28 -30.11 17.64 -3.18
CA SER A 28 -30.28 18.59 -2.06
C SER A 28 -29.98 17.99 -0.67
N LYS A 29 -29.19 16.92 -0.63
CA LYS A 29 -28.72 16.31 0.62
C LYS A 29 -27.41 16.91 1.06
N LYS A 30 -27.01 16.63 2.30
CA LYS A 30 -25.70 17.05 2.80
C LYS A 30 -24.58 16.24 2.16
N PRO A 31 -23.41 16.85 1.86
CA PRO A 31 -22.22 16.12 1.48
C PRO A 31 -21.73 15.25 2.65
N PRO A 32 -20.73 14.38 2.43
CA PRO A 32 -20.06 13.66 3.52
C PRO A 32 -19.53 14.63 4.58
N GLU A 33 -19.88 14.41 5.84
CA GLU A 33 -19.42 15.21 6.98
C GLU A 33 -18.20 14.59 7.66
N LEU A 34 -17.95 13.30 7.40
CA LEU A 34 -16.85 12.53 7.95
C LEU A 34 -16.18 11.70 6.85
N ILE A 35 -14.87 11.81 6.78
CA ILE A 35 -13.99 10.97 5.93
C ILE A 35 -13.07 10.20 6.86
N ILE A 36 -13.06 8.87 6.77
CA ILE A 36 -12.12 8.01 7.49
C ILE A 36 -11.11 7.48 6.48
N GLN A 37 -9.85 7.87 6.64
CA GLN A 37 -8.73 7.41 5.83
C GLN A 37 -7.95 6.35 6.58
N ASP A 38 -8.16 5.10 6.23
CA ASP A 38 -7.38 4.01 6.81
C ASP A 38 -6.03 3.86 6.12
N GLU A 39 -5.03 3.37 6.86
CA GLU A 39 -3.67 3.12 6.40
C GLU A 39 -3.04 4.34 5.66
N LEU A 40 -3.09 5.52 6.28
CA LEU A 40 -2.62 6.78 5.68
C LEU A 40 -1.18 6.70 5.13
N HIS A 41 -0.30 5.89 5.74
CA HIS A 41 1.08 5.72 5.29
C HIS A 41 1.21 5.12 3.87
N LEU A 42 0.17 4.44 3.37
CA LEU A 42 0.12 3.93 1.99
C LEU A 42 -0.11 5.06 0.97
N ILE A 43 -0.65 6.19 1.43
CA ILE A 43 -0.86 7.38 0.59
C ILE A 43 0.41 8.22 0.62
N SER A 44 1.43 7.76 -0.10
CA SER A 44 2.76 8.36 -0.15
C SER A 44 3.38 8.23 -1.52
N GLY A 45 4.47 8.94 -1.78
CA GLY A 45 5.14 8.93 -3.07
C GLY A 45 4.21 9.34 -4.23
N PRO A 46 4.33 8.71 -5.40
CA PRO A 46 3.53 9.06 -6.57
C PRO A 46 2.02 8.96 -6.36
N LEU A 47 1.55 7.88 -5.70
CA LEU A 47 0.12 7.74 -5.36
C LEU A 47 -0.37 8.86 -4.45
N GLY A 48 0.40 9.18 -3.40
CA GLY A 48 0.05 10.25 -2.48
C GLY A 48 0.06 11.62 -3.15
N THR A 49 1.02 11.87 -4.01
CA THR A 49 1.13 13.11 -4.81
C THR A 49 -0.12 13.31 -5.67
N MET A 50 -0.55 12.29 -6.40
CA MET A 50 -1.78 12.36 -7.20
C MET A 50 -3.03 12.48 -6.32
N THR A 51 -3.09 11.73 -5.21
CA THR A 51 -4.19 11.83 -4.25
C THR A 51 -4.34 13.26 -3.72
N GLY A 52 -3.24 13.94 -3.40
CA GLY A 52 -3.27 15.32 -2.90
C GLY A 52 -3.91 16.33 -3.87
N ILE A 53 -3.70 16.16 -5.18
CA ILE A 53 -4.39 16.97 -6.19
C ILE A 53 -5.92 16.73 -6.14
N TYR A 54 -6.34 15.47 -6.10
CA TYR A 54 -7.77 15.13 -6.08
C TYR A 54 -8.42 15.48 -4.73
N GLU A 55 -7.67 15.43 -3.63
CA GLU A 55 -8.16 15.84 -2.30
C GLU A 55 -8.52 17.34 -2.26
N ALA A 56 -7.86 18.18 -3.05
CA ALA A 56 -8.27 19.57 -3.20
C ALA A 56 -9.73 19.69 -3.71
N ALA A 57 -10.10 18.87 -4.71
CA ALA A 57 -11.47 18.81 -5.19
C ALA A 57 -12.41 18.19 -4.15
N ILE A 58 -12.07 17.03 -3.57
CA ILE A 58 -12.90 16.31 -2.61
C ILE A 58 -13.18 17.19 -1.39
N SER A 59 -12.15 17.83 -0.84
CA SER A 59 -12.29 18.74 0.30
C SER A 59 -13.29 19.86 0.00
N LYS A 60 -13.22 20.47 -1.19
CA LYS A 60 -14.14 21.53 -1.59
C LYS A 60 -15.55 21.04 -1.84
N LEU A 61 -15.69 19.89 -2.48
CA LEU A 61 -17.01 19.28 -2.75
C LEU A 61 -17.71 18.77 -1.48
N CYS A 62 -16.96 18.46 -0.43
CA CYS A 62 -17.49 18.12 0.88
C CYS A 62 -17.70 19.34 1.81
N GLU A 63 -17.38 20.55 1.34
CA GLU A 63 -17.60 21.79 2.12
C GLU A 63 -19.05 22.26 1.96
N ARG A 64 -19.67 22.64 3.08
CA ARG A 64 -20.96 23.29 3.07
C ARG A 64 -21.02 24.40 4.13
N ASP A 65 -21.51 25.56 3.73
CA ASP A 65 -21.64 26.73 4.60
C ASP A 65 -20.32 27.10 5.32
N GLY A 66 -19.19 26.91 4.64
CA GLY A 66 -17.86 27.15 5.20
C GLY A 66 -17.35 26.03 6.13
N VAL A 67 -18.12 24.96 6.32
CA VAL A 67 -17.73 23.81 7.15
C VAL A 67 -17.24 22.67 6.25
N CYS A 68 -16.01 22.25 6.47
CA CYS A 68 -15.40 21.12 5.76
C CYS A 68 -15.68 19.80 6.48
N ALA A 69 -15.68 18.69 5.72
CA ALA A 69 -15.75 17.34 6.31
C ALA A 69 -14.63 17.13 7.34
N LYS A 70 -14.95 16.48 8.46
CA LYS A 70 -13.94 15.99 9.41
C LYS A 70 -13.17 14.85 8.77
N VAL A 71 -11.83 14.91 8.82
CA VAL A 71 -10.97 13.79 8.37
C VAL A 71 -10.39 13.12 9.61
N ILE A 72 -10.54 11.80 9.72
CA ILE A 72 -9.88 10.95 10.70
C ILE A 72 -8.99 9.98 9.92
N ALA A 73 -7.68 10.05 10.14
CA ALA A 73 -6.74 9.17 9.48
C ALA A 73 -6.10 8.23 10.48
N SER A 74 -6.04 6.94 10.14
CA SER A 74 -5.34 5.92 10.92
C SER A 74 -4.06 5.48 10.21
N THR A 75 -3.01 5.22 10.99
CA THR A 75 -1.74 4.71 10.46
C THR A 75 -0.93 4.02 11.54
N ALA A 76 -0.26 2.92 11.19
CA ALA A 76 0.63 2.21 12.10
C ALA A 76 2.02 2.84 12.15
N THR A 77 2.48 3.47 11.06
CA THR A 77 3.86 3.93 10.90
C THR A 77 3.88 5.25 10.14
N ILE A 78 4.00 6.35 10.85
CA ILE A 78 4.12 7.66 10.22
C ILE A 78 5.23 8.46 10.92
N ARG A 79 6.13 9.01 10.13
CA ARG A 79 7.12 9.98 10.57
C ARG A 79 6.85 11.28 9.82
N ASN A 80 6.86 12.40 10.53
CA ASN A 80 6.57 13.71 9.94
C ASN A 80 5.13 13.84 9.40
N ALA A 81 4.15 13.41 10.20
CA ALA A 81 2.72 13.47 9.86
C ALA A 81 2.26 14.88 9.44
N ALA A 82 2.80 15.93 10.07
CA ALA A 82 2.41 17.31 9.80
C ALA A 82 2.56 17.68 8.32
N ASN A 83 3.72 17.41 7.75
CA ASN A 83 4.00 17.75 6.34
C ASN A 83 3.18 16.91 5.38
N GLN A 84 3.03 15.61 5.67
CA GLN A 84 2.20 14.74 4.85
C GLN A 84 0.74 15.15 4.85
N ILE A 85 0.18 15.48 6.01
CA ILE A 85 -1.22 15.88 6.15
C ILE A 85 -1.44 17.27 5.53
N MET A 86 -0.49 18.19 5.69
CA MET A 86 -0.57 19.51 5.03
C MET A 86 -0.55 19.34 3.51
N ALA A 87 0.37 18.58 2.96
CA ALA A 87 0.45 18.33 1.52
C ALA A 87 -0.78 17.59 0.97
N LEU A 88 -1.38 16.67 1.75
CA LEU A 88 -2.50 15.86 1.30
C LEU A 88 -3.85 16.59 1.44
N TYR A 89 -4.09 17.25 2.58
CA TYR A 89 -5.40 17.81 2.91
C TYR A 89 -5.42 19.35 3.03
N GLY A 90 -4.27 19.99 2.99
CA GLY A 90 -4.16 21.44 3.18
C GLY A 90 -4.64 21.91 4.55
N ARG A 91 -4.49 21.10 5.61
CA ARG A 91 -5.03 21.35 6.96
C ARG A 91 -4.01 21.05 8.04
N SER A 92 -4.15 21.70 9.19
CA SER A 92 -3.49 21.30 10.42
C SER A 92 -4.08 19.99 10.95
N HIS A 93 -3.31 19.29 11.77
CA HIS A 93 -3.73 18.02 12.36
C HIS A 93 -3.50 18.01 13.87
N THR A 94 -4.21 17.12 14.53
CA THR A 94 -3.96 16.75 15.92
C THR A 94 -3.70 15.25 15.96
N GLN A 95 -2.57 14.86 16.53
CA GLN A 95 -2.22 13.45 16.68
C GLN A 95 -2.93 12.86 17.91
N PHE A 96 -3.53 11.69 17.73
CA PHE A 96 -4.10 10.91 18.80
C PHE A 96 -3.55 9.48 18.76
N PRO A 97 -3.15 8.87 19.88
CA PRO A 97 -3.05 9.51 21.19
C PRO A 97 -1.95 10.60 21.21
N PRO A 98 -2.06 11.60 22.09
CA PRO A 98 -0.99 12.58 22.31
C PRO A 98 0.25 11.87 22.85
N GLN A 99 1.42 12.48 22.70
CA GLN A 99 2.66 11.93 23.24
C GLN A 99 2.58 11.85 24.77
N GLY A 100 2.88 10.65 25.30
CA GLY A 100 3.02 10.42 26.73
C GLY A 100 4.43 10.72 27.23
N LEU A 101 4.63 10.66 28.55
CA LEU A 101 5.97 10.78 29.18
C LEU A 101 6.86 9.58 28.88
N SER A 102 6.26 8.44 28.59
CA SER A 102 6.94 7.20 28.24
C SER A 102 6.48 6.70 26.88
N ALA A 103 7.40 6.22 26.06
CA ALA A 103 7.07 5.54 24.81
C ALA A 103 6.27 4.23 25.01
N LYS A 104 6.29 3.68 26.22
CA LYS A 104 5.61 2.44 26.60
C LYS A 104 4.20 2.68 27.17
N ASP A 105 3.88 3.91 27.50
CA ASP A 105 2.62 4.30 28.13
C ASP A 105 2.13 5.62 27.56
N SER A 106 1.10 5.57 26.75
CA SER A 106 0.44 6.73 26.13
C SER A 106 -0.88 7.08 26.83
N PHE A 107 -1.14 6.61 28.04
CA PHE A 107 -2.42 6.69 28.74
C PHE A 107 -3.53 5.83 28.11
N PHE A 108 -3.61 5.77 26.79
CA PHE A 108 -4.63 5.03 26.04
C PHE A 108 -4.19 3.60 25.70
N ALA A 109 -2.88 3.36 25.64
CA ALA A 109 -2.32 2.06 25.38
C ALA A 109 -1.01 1.90 26.17
N ILE A 110 -0.86 0.77 26.81
CA ILE A 110 0.34 0.38 27.58
C ILE A 110 0.99 -0.80 26.87
N GLN A 111 2.30 -0.76 26.72
CA GLN A 111 3.05 -1.87 26.16
C GLN A 111 3.07 -3.03 27.16
N SER A 112 2.52 -4.19 26.78
CA SER A 112 2.62 -5.42 27.59
C SER A 112 4.06 -5.84 27.78
N THR A 113 4.36 -6.40 28.95
CA THR A 113 5.66 -7.00 29.23
C THR A 113 5.80 -8.37 28.56
N PRO A 114 7.02 -8.89 28.34
CA PRO A 114 7.21 -10.24 27.78
C PRO A 114 6.59 -11.36 28.64
N GLU A 115 6.40 -11.12 29.94
CA GLU A 115 5.77 -12.05 30.89
C GLU A 115 4.25 -12.08 30.70
N GLU A 116 3.64 -10.95 30.35
CA GLU A 116 2.20 -10.84 30.12
C GLU A 116 1.81 -11.32 28.74
N LYS A 117 2.64 -11.03 27.73
CA LYS A 117 2.39 -11.42 26.34
C LYS A 117 3.68 -11.86 25.65
N PRO A 118 3.69 -13.07 25.03
CA PRO A 118 4.87 -13.57 24.34
C PRO A 118 5.39 -12.59 23.28
N ALA A 119 6.70 -12.41 23.26
CA ALA A 119 7.36 -11.51 22.33
C ALA A 119 7.61 -12.17 20.97
N ARG A 120 7.76 -11.35 19.94
CA ARG A 120 8.30 -11.76 18.64
C ARG A 120 9.82 -11.68 18.68
N GLN A 121 10.49 -12.77 18.29
CA GLN A 121 11.94 -12.82 18.17
C GLN A 121 12.36 -12.64 16.71
N TYR A 122 13.45 -11.90 16.51
CA TYR A 122 14.03 -11.63 15.20
C TYR A 122 15.42 -12.21 15.10
N PHE A 123 15.72 -12.90 14.00
CA PHE A 123 17.04 -13.42 13.68
C PHE A 123 17.47 -12.95 12.29
N GLY A 124 18.72 -12.49 12.19
CA GLY A 124 19.36 -12.16 10.92
C GLY A 124 20.28 -13.28 10.48
N VAL A 125 20.10 -13.77 9.26
CA VAL A 125 20.96 -14.79 8.64
C VAL A 125 21.54 -14.27 7.35
N MET A 126 22.86 -14.33 7.21
CA MET A 126 23.56 -14.03 5.99
C MET A 126 24.57 -15.13 5.67
N GLY A 127 24.42 -15.77 4.51
CA GLY A 127 25.35 -16.81 4.07
C GLY A 127 26.65 -16.19 3.55
N ILE A 128 27.77 -16.52 4.23
CA ILE A 128 29.11 -16.15 3.77
C ILE A 128 29.66 -17.33 2.93
N GLY A 129 30.11 -17.06 1.72
CA GLY A 129 30.63 -18.10 0.80
C GLY A 129 29.55 -18.94 0.12
N THR A 130 28.25 -18.59 0.27
CA THR A 130 27.12 -19.21 -0.43
C THR A 130 26.21 -18.17 -1.04
N THR A 131 25.38 -18.57 -2.02
CA THR A 131 24.38 -17.66 -2.58
C THR A 131 23.25 -17.37 -1.60
N ALA A 132 22.60 -16.23 -1.74
CA ALA A 132 21.41 -15.91 -0.95
C ALA A 132 20.29 -16.95 -1.16
N THR A 133 20.16 -17.47 -2.38
CA THR A 133 19.24 -18.56 -2.73
C THR A 133 19.53 -19.83 -1.93
N THR A 134 20.77 -20.28 -1.91
CA THR A 134 21.18 -21.47 -1.14
C THR A 134 20.93 -21.28 0.35
N THR A 135 21.18 -20.08 0.88
CA THR A 135 20.91 -19.74 2.28
C THR A 135 19.41 -19.80 2.57
N LEU A 136 18.58 -19.23 1.68
CA LEU A 136 17.12 -19.23 1.81
C LEU A 136 16.57 -20.66 1.79
N ILE A 137 17.02 -21.51 0.86
CA ILE A 137 16.64 -22.93 0.78
C ILE A 137 16.96 -23.66 2.11
N ARG A 138 18.16 -23.44 2.65
CA ARG A 138 18.58 -24.05 3.91
C ARG A 138 17.78 -23.60 5.10
N VAL A 139 17.46 -22.30 5.19
CA VAL A 139 16.64 -21.72 6.26
C VAL A 139 15.22 -22.28 6.18
N ASN A 140 14.61 -22.29 5.00
CA ASN A 140 13.26 -22.84 4.81
C ASN A 140 13.21 -24.33 5.16
N ALA A 141 14.18 -25.11 4.70
CA ALA A 141 14.25 -26.53 5.05
C ALA A 141 14.42 -26.75 6.57
N ALA A 142 15.26 -25.95 7.23
CA ALA A 142 15.45 -26.04 8.66
C ALA A 142 14.17 -25.69 9.44
N MET A 143 13.45 -24.67 9.02
CA MET A 143 12.19 -24.25 9.63
C MET A 143 11.11 -25.34 9.47
N LEU A 144 10.91 -25.84 8.26
CA LEU A 144 9.96 -26.94 8.00
C LEU A 144 10.32 -28.21 8.77
N PHE A 145 11.60 -28.54 8.82
CA PHE A 145 12.07 -29.68 9.61
C PHE A 145 11.79 -29.51 11.11
N ALA A 146 12.08 -28.32 11.64
CA ALA A 146 11.87 -28.02 13.05
C ALA A 146 10.40 -28.14 13.48
N THR A 147 9.47 -27.70 12.64
CA THR A 147 8.03 -27.82 12.95
C THR A 147 7.57 -29.29 13.00
N ARG A 148 8.06 -30.14 12.09
CA ARG A 148 7.79 -31.59 12.10
C ARG A 148 8.38 -32.24 13.34
N TYR A 149 9.59 -31.83 13.71
CA TYR A 149 10.25 -32.32 14.90
C TYR A 149 9.49 -31.97 16.18
N LEU A 150 8.99 -30.72 16.31
CA LEU A 150 8.13 -30.35 17.44
C LEU A 150 6.91 -31.26 17.59
N ALA A 151 6.28 -31.64 16.46
CA ALA A 151 5.16 -32.57 16.47
C ALA A 151 5.56 -33.97 17.03
N THR A 152 6.78 -34.43 16.76
CA THR A 152 7.28 -35.74 17.26
C THR A 152 7.66 -35.70 18.74
N LEU A 153 8.00 -34.55 19.28
CA LEU A 153 8.34 -34.37 20.70
C LEU A 153 7.12 -34.40 21.64
N GLY A 154 5.90 -34.50 21.09
CA GLY A 154 4.68 -34.56 21.88
C GLY A 154 4.24 -33.23 22.48
N TYR A 155 4.71 -32.12 21.92
CA TYR A 155 4.15 -30.80 22.27
C TYR A 155 2.65 -30.75 21.97
N PRO A 156 1.88 -29.94 22.72
CA PRO A 156 0.45 -29.73 22.43
C PRO A 156 0.24 -29.24 21.01
N ASP A 157 -0.82 -29.70 20.33
CA ASP A 157 -1.14 -29.32 18.95
C ASP A 157 -1.18 -27.80 18.75
N ALA A 158 -1.66 -27.02 19.73
CA ALA A 158 -1.68 -25.56 19.68
C ALA A 158 -0.26 -24.93 19.59
N VAL A 159 0.74 -25.55 20.22
CA VAL A 159 2.14 -25.08 20.13
C VAL A 159 2.72 -25.41 18.75
N VAL A 160 2.42 -26.61 18.24
CA VAL A 160 2.85 -27.04 16.91
C VAL A 160 2.17 -26.20 15.83
N ASP A 161 0.88 -25.95 15.96
CA ASP A 161 0.08 -25.13 15.04
C ASP A 161 0.66 -23.73 14.85
N ASN A 162 1.11 -23.11 15.96
CA ASN A 162 1.69 -21.78 15.90
C ASN A 162 2.89 -21.66 14.92
N PHE A 163 3.66 -22.72 14.75
CA PHE A 163 4.84 -22.75 13.89
C PHE A 163 4.65 -23.61 12.63
N TRP A 164 3.50 -24.27 12.46
CA TRP A 164 3.27 -25.22 11.36
C TRP A 164 3.35 -24.55 10.00
N THR A 165 2.62 -23.45 9.82
CA THR A 165 2.63 -22.71 8.57
C THR A 165 3.73 -21.65 8.58
N ILE A 166 4.72 -21.81 7.72
CA ILE A 166 5.78 -20.81 7.54
C ILE A 166 5.33 -19.78 6.53
N THR A 167 5.37 -18.51 6.89
CA THR A 167 5.08 -17.41 5.99
C THR A 167 6.37 -16.93 5.35
N GLY A 168 6.53 -17.08 4.04
CA GLY A 168 7.63 -16.50 3.27
C GLY A 168 7.25 -15.13 2.73
N TYR A 169 8.01 -14.09 3.09
CA TYR A 169 7.81 -12.75 2.57
C TYR A 169 8.86 -12.41 1.50
N PHE A 170 8.39 -11.96 0.33
CA PHE A 170 9.20 -11.65 -0.84
C PHE A 170 8.97 -10.22 -1.33
N ASN A 171 10.05 -9.50 -1.65
CA ASN A 171 10.02 -8.10 -2.06
C ASN A 171 9.47 -7.87 -3.48
N SER A 172 9.34 -8.92 -4.27
CA SER A 172 8.79 -8.86 -5.63
C SER A 172 8.14 -10.17 -6.05
N LEU A 173 7.19 -10.07 -6.99
CA LEU A 173 6.53 -11.24 -7.59
C LEU A 173 7.52 -12.15 -8.35
N ARG A 174 8.62 -11.60 -8.86
CA ARG A 174 9.68 -12.37 -9.52
C ARG A 174 10.44 -13.24 -8.50
N GLU A 175 10.84 -12.65 -7.37
CA GLU A 175 11.50 -13.40 -6.28
C GLU A 175 10.58 -14.48 -5.72
N LEU A 176 9.31 -14.17 -5.53
CA LEU A 176 8.29 -15.11 -5.06
C LEU A 176 8.13 -16.30 -6.03
N GLY A 177 7.99 -16.04 -7.33
CA GLY A 177 7.86 -17.11 -8.32
C GLY A 177 9.09 -18.04 -8.36
N GLY A 178 10.30 -17.48 -8.23
CA GLY A 178 11.51 -18.29 -8.08
C GLY A 178 11.51 -19.13 -6.80
N ALA A 179 11.05 -18.56 -5.69
CA ALA A 179 10.96 -19.24 -4.41
C ALA A 179 9.92 -20.37 -4.41
N SER A 180 8.82 -20.21 -5.12
CA SER A 180 7.80 -21.25 -5.28
C SER A 180 8.40 -22.54 -5.86
N THR A 181 9.16 -22.44 -6.95
CA THR A 181 9.88 -23.57 -7.53
C THR A 181 10.90 -24.16 -6.56
N GLN A 182 11.69 -23.30 -5.87
CA GLN A 182 12.69 -23.76 -4.92
C GLN A 182 12.10 -24.52 -3.73
N ILE A 183 10.93 -24.13 -3.25
CA ILE A 183 10.26 -24.81 -2.14
C ILE A 183 9.81 -26.20 -2.56
N LEU A 184 9.28 -26.35 -3.76
CA LEU A 184 8.81 -27.63 -4.27
C LEU A 184 9.95 -28.61 -4.55
N ASP A 185 11.08 -28.12 -5.05
CA ASP A 185 12.19 -28.97 -5.53
C ASP A 185 13.38 -28.99 -4.54
N ASP A 186 14.03 -27.84 -4.36
CA ASP A 186 15.30 -27.74 -3.63
C ASP A 186 15.12 -27.90 -2.11
N VAL A 187 14.06 -27.28 -1.56
CA VAL A 187 13.77 -27.39 -0.11
C VAL A 187 13.37 -28.83 0.21
N GLN A 188 12.54 -29.47 -0.63
CA GLN A 188 12.17 -30.87 -0.46
C GLN A 188 13.41 -31.78 -0.49
N SER A 189 14.27 -31.64 -1.50
CA SER A 189 15.53 -32.38 -1.60
C SER A 189 16.42 -32.17 -0.37
N ARG A 190 16.44 -30.97 0.17
CA ARG A 190 17.21 -30.64 1.38
C ARG A 190 16.61 -31.29 2.64
N LEU A 191 15.29 -31.35 2.76
CA LEU A 191 14.59 -32.04 3.84
C LEU A 191 14.91 -33.54 3.82
N ASP A 192 14.85 -34.19 2.65
CA ASP A 192 15.22 -35.58 2.47
C ASP A 192 16.67 -35.87 2.87
N TYR A 193 17.59 -34.93 2.50
CA TYR A 193 18.97 -35.05 2.94
C TYR A 193 19.10 -34.89 4.46
N LEU A 194 18.44 -33.95 5.09
CA LEU A 194 18.47 -33.77 6.53
C LEU A 194 17.96 -35.01 7.27
N ALA A 195 16.84 -35.57 6.82
CA ALA A 195 16.28 -36.77 7.40
C ALA A 195 17.21 -38.01 7.28
N LYS A 196 17.80 -38.20 6.09
CA LYS A 196 18.60 -39.41 5.81
C LYS A 196 20.02 -39.36 6.40
N THR A 197 20.63 -38.18 6.51
CA THR A 197 22.08 -38.12 6.78
C THR A 197 22.49 -37.51 8.10
N LYS A 198 21.77 -36.56 8.64
CA LYS A 198 22.23 -35.85 9.85
C LYS A 198 21.37 -35.98 11.09
N PHE A 199 20.09 -36.31 10.93
CA PHE A 199 19.14 -36.18 12.04
C PHE A 199 18.38 -37.44 12.39
N VAL A 200 18.48 -38.53 11.58
CA VAL A 200 17.81 -39.80 11.87
C VAL A 200 18.18 -40.37 13.22
N SER A 201 19.44 -40.24 13.65
CA SER A 201 19.91 -40.69 14.97
C SER A 201 19.56 -39.72 16.10
N VAL A 202 19.37 -38.46 15.82
CA VAL A 202 19.11 -37.39 16.78
C VAL A 202 17.61 -37.13 16.91
N TYR A 203 16.87 -37.25 15.83
CA TYR A 203 15.44 -36.98 15.74
C TYR A 203 14.67 -38.12 15.10
N PRO A 204 14.60 -39.29 15.76
CA PRO A 204 13.87 -40.44 15.24
C PRO A 204 12.37 -40.13 15.15
N GLY A 205 11.75 -40.54 14.06
CA GLY A 205 10.31 -40.39 13.84
C GLY A 205 9.88 -39.18 13.02
N VAL A 206 10.82 -38.32 12.57
CA VAL A 206 10.48 -37.29 11.57
C VAL A 206 10.36 -37.93 10.21
N ASP A 207 9.13 -38.16 9.76
CA ASP A 207 8.84 -38.69 8.42
C ASP A 207 8.86 -37.53 7.42
N THR A 208 9.86 -37.49 6.55
CA THR A 208 9.99 -36.55 5.44
C THR A 208 9.59 -37.14 4.09
N SER A 209 9.18 -38.42 4.06
CA SER A 209 8.81 -39.13 2.83
C SER A 209 7.46 -38.69 2.25
N LYS A 210 6.60 -38.09 3.09
CA LYS A 210 5.35 -37.47 2.64
C LYS A 210 5.66 -36.04 2.26
N GLY A 211 5.61 -35.71 0.98
CA GLY A 211 5.98 -34.41 0.43
C GLY A 211 5.46 -33.20 1.23
N TYR A 212 6.31 -32.22 1.40
CA TYR A 212 6.01 -30.93 2.07
C TYR A 212 5.53 -29.94 1.03
N THR A 213 4.37 -30.14 0.47
CA THR A 213 4.06 -29.40 -0.75
C THR A 213 2.77 -28.64 -0.72
N TYR A 214 2.08 -28.61 0.44
CA TYR A 214 0.91 -27.78 0.52
C TYR A 214 1.31 -26.31 0.70
N THR A 215 1.63 -25.68 -0.45
CA THR A 215 2.00 -24.28 -0.55
C THR A 215 0.87 -23.48 -1.18
N GLU A 216 0.66 -22.27 -0.71
CA GLU A 216 -0.27 -21.31 -1.32
C GLU A 216 0.41 -19.94 -1.50
N GLU A 217 -0.06 -19.18 -2.47
CA GLU A 217 0.40 -17.84 -2.72
C GLU A 217 -0.61 -16.80 -2.17
N LEU A 218 -0.11 -15.67 -1.68
CA LEU A 218 -0.91 -14.50 -1.33
C LEU A 218 -0.32 -13.27 -2.02
N THR A 219 -0.78 -13.02 -3.24
CA THR A 219 -0.21 -11.98 -4.12
C THR A 219 -1.29 -11.16 -4.80
N SER A 220 -0.89 -10.02 -5.36
CA SER A 220 -1.78 -9.14 -6.14
C SER A 220 -2.24 -9.73 -7.49
N ARG A 221 -1.75 -10.91 -7.87
CA ARG A 221 -2.20 -11.63 -9.08
C ARG A 221 -3.52 -12.37 -8.86
N MET A 222 -3.87 -12.62 -7.61
CA MET A 222 -5.06 -13.37 -7.25
C MET A 222 -6.29 -12.50 -7.29
N SER A 223 -7.43 -13.11 -7.56
CA SER A 223 -8.72 -12.45 -7.44
C SER A 223 -9.10 -12.21 -5.97
N ASN A 224 -9.97 -11.22 -5.74
CA ASN A 224 -10.44 -10.92 -4.37
C ASN A 224 -11.15 -12.12 -3.72
N SER A 225 -11.82 -12.97 -4.50
CA SER A 225 -12.48 -14.18 -4.00
C SER A 225 -11.47 -15.22 -3.50
N GLU A 226 -10.40 -15.46 -4.25
CA GLU A 226 -9.33 -16.38 -3.87
C GLU A 226 -8.59 -15.88 -2.62
N ILE A 227 -8.26 -14.58 -2.56
CA ILE A 227 -7.65 -13.97 -1.38
C ILE A 227 -8.54 -14.16 -0.15
N THR A 228 -9.84 -13.92 -0.29
CA THR A 228 -10.80 -14.08 0.81
C THR A 228 -10.88 -15.53 1.26
N GLU A 229 -10.91 -16.48 0.33
CA GLU A 229 -10.92 -17.92 0.65
C GLU A 229 -9.66 -18.32 1.42
N ILE A 230 -8.48 -17.90 0.96
CA ILE A 230 -7.21 -18.20 1.64
C ILE A 230 -7.22 -17.64 3.06
N ILE A 231 -7.54 -16.36 3.24
CA ILE A 231 -7.45 -15.70 4.54
C ILE A 231 -8.54 -16.17 5.51
N GLN A 232 -9.79 -16.27 5.03
CA GLN A 232 -10.94 -16.50 5.92
C GLN A 232 -11.22 -17.99 6.15
N VAL A 233 -10.80 -18.86 5.25
CA VAL A 233 -11.10 -20.30 5.33
C VAL A 233 -9.82 -21.10 5.55
N LYS A 234 -8.90 -21.07 4.59
CA LYS A 234 -7.75 -21.98 4.57
C LYS A 234 -6.72 -21.67 5.66
N LEU A 235 -6.32 -20.38 5.85
CA LEU A 235 -5.37 -19.99 6.89
C LEU A 235 -5.90 -20.10 8.32
N LYS A 236 -7.22 -20.16 8.50
CA LYS A 236 -7.83 -20.36 9.82
C LYS A 236 -7.90 -21.83 10.25
N ARG A 237 -7.57 -22.76 9.36
CA ARG A 237 -7.50 -24.18 9.73
C ARG A 237 -6.28 -24.41 10.62
N SER A 238 -6.52 -24.81 11.85
CA SER A 238 -5.47 -25.15 12.81
C SER A 238 -4.93 -26.55 12.56
N TYR A 239 -3.65 -26.72 12.80
CA TYR A 239 -3.01 -28.03 12.80
C TYR A 239 -3.54 -28.91 13.93
N THR A 240 -3.81 -30.17 13.59
CA THR A 240 -3.93 -31.27 14.54
C THR A 240 -3.21 -32.48 13.95
N LYS A 241 -2.89 -33.48 14.78
CA LYS A 241 -2.26 -34.71 14.30
C LYS A 241 -3.07 -35.42 13.19
N ASP A 242 -4.39 -35.29 13.23
CA ASP A 242 -5.30 -35.97 12.32
C ASP A 242 -5.55 -35.21 11.01
N ASN A 243 -5.36 -33.88 10.99
CA ASN A 243 -5.70 -33.03 9.84
C ASN A 243 -4.50 -32.33 9.18
N HIS A 244 -3.27 -32.68 9.55
CA HIS A 244 -2.06 -32.00 9.10
C HIS A 244 -1.95 -31.87 7.58
N ALA A 245 -2.51 -32.81 6.81
CA ALA A 245 -2.51 -32.79 5.35
C ALA A 245 -3.35 -31.64 4.75
N ASP A 246 -4.31 -31.11 5.51
CA ASP A 246 -5.21 -30.03 5.08
C ASP A 246 -4.73 -28.62 5.47
N VAL A 247 -3.60 -28.53 6.19
CA VAL A 247 -3.04 -27.27 6.68
C VAL A 247 -1.78 -26.91 5.89
N PHE A 248 -1.68 -25.66 5.46
CA PHE A 248 -0.52 -25.20 4.71
C PHE A 248 0.80 -25.42 5.44
N ASP A 249 1.77 -25.91 4.72
CA ASP A 249 3.15 -25.96 5.16
C ASP A 249 3.83 -24.61 4.95
N TYR A 250 3.53 -23.96 3.82
CA TYR A 250 4.19 -22.72 3.43
C TYR A 250 3.23 -21.75 2.73
N LEU A 251 3.20 -20.51 3.19
CA LEU A 251 2.50 -19.40 2.55
C LEU A 251 3.51 -18.46 1.89
N LEU A 252 3.49 -18.41 0.57
CA LEU A 252 4.29 -17.45 -0.22
C LEU A 252 3.57 -16.13 -0.32
N ALA A 253 4.11 -15.08 0.27
CA ALA A 253 3.45 -13.77 0.30
C ALA A 253 4.34 -12.63 -0.19
N SER A 254 3.71 -11.65 -0.81
CA SER A 254 4.30 -10.34 -1.08
C SER A 254 3.68 -9.29 -0.13
N ASN A 255 3.72 -8.01 -0.50
CA ASN A 255 3.13 -6.91 0.27
C ASN A 255 1.63 -7.11 0.62
N MET A 256 0.93 -8.03 -0.05
CA MET A 256 -0.47 -8.35 0.27
C MET A 256 -0.65 -8.87 1.69
N ILE A 257 0.35 -9.51 2.28
CA ILE A 257 0.28 -9.94 3.69
C ILE A 257 0.22 -8.76 4.64
N SER A 258 0.82 -7.63 4.28
CA SER A 258 0.84 -6.42 5.10
C SER A 258 -0.54 -5.78 5.24
N VAL A 259 -1.47 -6.08 4.34
CA VAL A 259 -2.80 -5.47 4.28
C VAL A 259 -3.89 -6.51 4.55
N GLY A 260 -4.60 -6.36 5.66
CA GLY A 260 -5.84 -7.10 5.92
C GLY A 260 -5.72 -8.56 6.38
N VAL A 261 -4.50 -9.11 6.53
CA VAL A 261 -4.32 -10.47 7.07
C VAL A 261 -4.32 -10.41 8.59
N ASP A 262 -5.33 -11.00 9.19
CA ASP A 262 -5.47 -11.14 10.65
C ASP A 262 -5.71 -12.61 11.01
N VAL A 263 -4.62 -13.34 11.19
CA VAL A 263 -4.62 -14.78 11.51
C VAL A 263 -3.68 -15.01 12.68
N GLY A 264 -4.24 -15.15 13.88
CA GLY A 264 -3.50 -15.22 15.15
C GLY A 264 -2.59 -16.44 15.30
N ARG A 265 -2.89 -17.53 14.58
CA ARG A 265 -2.09 -18.78 14.64
C ARG A 265 -0.74 -18.71 13.95
N LEU A 266 -0.47 -17.70 13.11
CA LEU A 266 0.80 -17.62 12.38
C LEU A 266 1.92 -17.14 13.31
N GLY A 267 2.87 -18.03 13.63
CA GLY A 267 4.03 -17.74 14.52
C GLY A 267 5.37 -17.68 13.80
N ALA A 268 5.49 -18.12 12.53
CA ALA A 268 6.77 -18.21 11.85
C ALA A 268 6.79 -17.42 10.52
N MET A 269 7.85 -16.63 10.30
CA MET A 269 8.07 -15.92 9.05
C MET A 269 9.54 -15.98 8.61
N VAL A 270 9.75 -16.19 7.32
CA VAL A 270 11.05 -16.04 6.66
C VAL A 270 10.96 -14.86 5.68
N VAL A 271 11.80 -13.84 5.88
CA VAL A 271 11.86 -12.65 5.04
C VAL A 271 13.03 -12.74 4.08
N ALA A 272 12.78 -12.77 2.78
CA ALA A 272 13.80 -12.89 1.74
C ALA A 272 14.39 -11.52 1.36
N GLY A 273 15.45 -11.12 2.05
CA GLY A 273 16.08 -9.80 1.94
C GLY A 273 15.30 -8.70 2.67
N GLN A 274 15.98 -7.57 2.93
CA GLN A 274 15.33 -6.42 3.56
C GLN A 274 14.29 -5.79 2.64
N PRO A 275 13.05 -5.58 3.09
CA PRO A 275 12.04 -4.80 2.36
C PRO A 275 12.52 -3.40 2.00
N LYS A 276 11.88 -2.78 1.00
CA LYS A 276 12.30 -1.47 0.49
C LYS A 276 12.19 -0.38 1.56
N THR A 277 11.16 -0.44 2.38
CA THR A 277 10.93 0.50 3.46
C THR A 277 10.85 -0.21 4.81
N ASN A 278 11.21 0.50 5.86
CA ASN A 278 11.08 -0.01 7.23
C ASN A 278 9.62 -0.16 7.65
N ALA A 279 8.76 0.73 7.16
CA ALA A 279 7.32 0.62 7.35
C ALA A 279 6.79 -0.73 6.84
N GLU A 280 7.18 -1.12 5.62
CA GLU A 280 6.81 -2.41 5.01
C GLU A 280 7.35 -3.60 5.82
N TYR A 281 8.61 -3.53 6.26
CA TYR A 281 9.21 -4.55 7.13
C TYR A 281 8.43 -4.76 8.43
N ILE A 282 8.12 -3.66 9.13
CA ILE A 282 7.36 -3.68 10.38
C ILE A 282 5.97 -4.26 10.16
N GLN A 283 5.27 -3.83 9.12
CA GLN A 283 3.90 -4.28 8.84
C GLN A 283 3.84 -5.74 8.44
N ALA A 284 4.76 -6.21 7.59
CA ALA A 284 4.82 -7.61 7.18
C ALA A 284 5.13 -8.51 8.39
N THR A 285 6.19 -8.19 9.14
CA THR A 285 6.61 -9.03 10.26
C THR A 285 5.64 -8.98 11.44
N SER A 286 4.83 -7.91 11.56
CA SER A 286 3.77 -7.83 12.57
C SER A 286 2.60 -8.79 12.34
N ARG A 287 2.54 -9.47 11.20
CA ARG A 287 1.48 -10.43 10.87
C ARG A 287 1.68 -11.82 11.48
N VAL A 288 2.87 -12.08 12.01
CA VAL A 288 3.15 -13.30 12.77
C VAL A 288 3.42 -13.00 14.24
N GLY A 289 3.14 -13.95 15.11
CA GLY A 289 3.33 -13.76 16.55
C GLY A 289 2.43 -12.68 17.15
N ARG A 290 1.14 -12.69 16.81
CA ARG A 290 0.14 -11.74 17.35
C ARG A 290 -0.41 -12.20 18.69
N ASP A 291 -0.91 -13.43 18.71
CA ASP A 291 -1.55 -14.02 19.89
C ASP A 291 -0.61 -14.97 20.64
N ASN A 292 0.37 -15.53 19.93
CA ASN A 292 1.34 -16.50 20.39
C ASN A 292 2.77 -16.02 20.12
N PRO A 293 3.81 -16.69 20.66
CA PRO A 293 5.20 -16.36 20.36
C PRO A 293 5.47 -16.31 18.85
N GLY A 294 6.23 -15.31 18.40
CA GLY A 294 6.58 -15.13 16.98
C GLY A 294 8.07 -15.33 16.72
N LEU A 295 8.39 -15.94 15.59
CA LEU A 295 9.76 -16.10 15.08
C LEU A 295 9.86 -15.51 13.67
N VAL A 296 10.73 -14.53 13.50
CA VAL A 296 11.02 -13.91 12.21
C VAL A 296 12.48 -14.12 11.86
N ILE A 297 12.74 -14.76 10.72
CA ILE A 297 14.10 -14.96 10.21
C ILE A 297 14.29 -14.11 8.96
N ALA A 298 15.11 -13.07 9.03
CA ALA A 298 15.50 -12.26 7.90
C ALA A 298 16.75 -12.85 7.22
N VAL A 299 16.60 -13.30 5.99
CA VAL A 299 17.70 -13.88 5.18
C VAL A 299 18.26 -12.79 4.28
N TYR A 300 19.44 -12.29 4.62
CA TYR A 300 20.09 -11.19 3.92
C TYR A 300 20.97 -11.66 2.77
N ASN A 301 20.98 -10.88 1.69
CA ASN A 301 21.84 -11.13 0.53
C ASN A 301 23.17 -10.34 0.67
N ALA A 302 24.27 -11.05 0.85
CA ALA A 302 25.61 -10.46 0.99
C ALA A 302 26.05 -9.60 -0.23
N SER A 303 25.45 -9.81 -1.40
CA SER A 303 25.75 -9.04 -2.60
C SER A 303 24.99 -7.69 -2.66
N ARG A 304 23.99 -7.49 -1.81
CA ARG A 304 23.21 -6.24 -1.76
C ARG A 304 23.71 -5.38 -0.60
N SER A 305 24.21 -4.18 -0.90
CA SER A 305 24.77 -3.25 0.09
C SER A 305 23.78 -2.94 1.22
N ARG A 306 22.50 -2.77 0.88
CA ARG A 306 21.44 -2.52 1.88
C ARG A 306 21.25 -3.70 2.83
N ASP A 307 21.15 -4.91 2.32
CA ASP A 307 21.00 -6.11 3.14
C ASP A 307 22.19 -6.29 4.07
N ARG A 308 23.41 -6.07 3.56
CA ARG A 308 24.62 -6.14 4.36
C ARG A 308 24.62 -5.12 5.50
N SER A 309 24.26 -3.87 5.23
CA SER A 309 24.17 -2.82 6.24
C SER A 309 23.15 -3.17 7.32
N HIS A 310 21.98 -3.71 6.96
CA HIS A 310 20.98 -4.16 7.93
C HIS A 310 21.46 -5.35 8.76
N TYR A 311 22.22 -6.27 8.16
CA TYR A 311 22.79 -7.40 8.88
C TYR A 311 23.87 -6.94 9.88
N GLU A 312 24.81 -6.09 9.46
CA GLU A 312 25.88 -5.56 10.31
C GLU A 312 25.34 -4.75 11.50
N GLN A 313 24.23 -4.04 11.30
CA GLN A 313 23.58 -3.25 12.35
C GLN A 313 22.33 -3.91 12.93
N PHE A 314 22.20 -5.22 12.81
CA PHE A 314 20.96 -5.94 13.11
C PHE A 314 20.40 -5.65 14.49
N LEU A 315 21.22 -5.77 15.53
CA LEU A 315 20.80 -5.53 16.92
C LEU A 315 20.38 -4.07 17.16
N LYS A 316 21.16 -3.12 16.64
CA LYS A 316 20.86 -1.69 16.75
C LYS A 316 19.56 -1.34 16.05
N TYR A 317 19.35 -1.87 14.86
CA TYR A 317 18.15 -1.65 14.08
C TYR A 317 16.90 -2.22 14.77
N HIS A 318 16.96 -3.48 15.22
CA HIS A 318 15.80 -4.13 15.84
C HIS A 318 15.49 -3.61 17.26
N SER A 319 16.46 -3.03 17.97
CA SER A 319 16.20 -2.38 19.26
C SER A 319 15.34 -1.12 19.15
N ALA A 320 15.22 -0.53 17.96
CA ALA A 320 14.51 0.73 17.75
C ALA A 320 13.85 0.81 16.36
N LEU A 321 13.17 -0.25 15.91
CA LEU A 321 12.59 -0.39 14.55
C LEU A 321 11.80 0.84 14.09
N TYR A 322 10.92 1.37 14.94
CA TYR A 322 10.06 2.51 14.61
C TYR A 322 10.84 3.82 14.39
N ARG A 323 12.04 3.94 14.95
CA ARG A 323 12.89 5.12 14.76
C ARG A 323 13.42 5.26 13.34
N TYR A 324 13.51 4.15 12.63
CA TYR A 324 14.03 4.07 11.27
C TYR A 324 12.94 4.13 10.19
N VAL A 325 11.67 4.34 10.57
CA VAL A 325 10.60 4.58 9.61
C VAL A 325 10.91 5.82 8.80
N GLU A 326 10.84 5.70 7.49
CA GLU A 326 11.16 6.75 6.55
C GLU A 326 10.11 7.87 6.61
N ALA A 327 10.57 9.11 6.47
CA ALA A 327 9.66 10.22 6.22
C ALA A 327 9.14 10.11 4.78
N THR A 328 7.83 10.20 4.62
CA THR A 328 7.20 10.25 3.31
C THR A 328 7.08 11.70 2.85
N SER A 329 7.34 11.97 1.58
CA SER A 329 7.12 13.27 0.96
C SER A 329 6.01 13.18 -0.06
N LEU A 330 5.22 14.24 -0.15
CA LEU A 330 4.18 14.44 -1.15
C LEU A 330 4.39 15.80 -1.79
N THR A 331 4.30 15.85 -3.09
CA THR A 331 4.46 17.09 -3.88
C THR A 331 3.32 17.21 -4.88
N PRO A 332 2.08 17.49 -4.42
CA PRO A 332 0.89 17.44 -5.28
C PRO A 332 0.94 18.43 -6.44
N PHE A 333 1.62 19.54 -6.26
CA PHE A 333 1.70 20.62 -7.26
C PHE A 333 3.05 20.71 -7.96
N SER A 334 3.92 19.68 -7.85
CA SER A 334 5.14 19.59 -8.67
C SER A 334 4.81 19.44 -10.16
N ASP A 335 5.73 19.89 -11.03
CA ASP A 335 5.59 19.90 -12.49
C ASP A 335 4.94 18.62 -13.08
N ARG A 336 5.50 17.46 -12.75
CA ARG A 336 4.95 16.16 -13.24
C ARG A 336 3.58 15.82 -12.69
N ALA A 337 3.27 16.27 -11.51
CA ALA A 337 1.97 16.06 -10.90
C ALA A 337 0.90 16.96 -11.53
N ARG A 338 1.25 18.23 -11.79
CA ARG A 338 0.39 19.18 -12.48
C ARG A 338 0.06 18.72 -13.90
N ASP A 339 1.07 18.34 -14.68
CA ASP A 339 0.89 17.79 -16.03
C ASP A 339 -0.16 16.66 -16.08
N ARG A 340 -0.21 15.83 -15.04
CA ARG A 340 -1.12 14.67 -14.98
C ARG A 340 -2.44 14.91 -14.27
N GLY A 341 -2.54 15.90 -13.38
CA GLY A 341 -3.68 16.03 -12.47
C GLY A 341 -4.33 17.40 -12.39
N LEU A 342 -3.65 18.49 -12.74
CA LEU A 342 -4.19 19.85 -12.55
C LEU A 342 -5.46 20.08 -13.39
N HIS A 343 -5.45 19.65 -14.66
CA HIS A 343 -6.62 19.73 -15.52
C HIS A 343 -7.80 18.90 -14.96
N ALA A 344 -7.53 17.72 -14.38
CA ALA A 344 -8.56 16.89 -13.77
C ALA A 344 -9.18 17.53 -12.53
N LEU A 345 -8.36 18.17 -11.68
CA LEU A 345 -8.81 18.99 -10.55
C LEU A 345 -9.72 20.13 -11.03
N TYR A 346 -9.24 20.90 -12.01
CA TYR A 346 -9.96 22.06 -12.54
C TYR A 346 -11.30 21.66 -13.15
N ILE A 347 -11.30 20.65 -14.04
CA ILE A 347 -12.51 20.12 -14.68
C ILE A 347 -13.48 19.58 -13.65
N SER A 348 -12.99 18.85 -12.63
CA SER A 348 -13.84 18.34 -11.57
C SER A 348 -14.58 19.46 -10.84
N LEU A 349 -13.88 20.51 -10.41
CA LEU A 349 -14.51 21.61 -9.72
C LEU A 349 -15.49 22.39 -10.62
N CYS A 350 -15.14 22.70 -11.86
CA CYS A 350 -16.06 23.33 -12.82
C CYS A 350 -17.31 22.47 -13.00
N ARG A 351 -17.14 21.18 -13.23
CA ARG A 351 -18.22 20.24 -13.52
C ARG A 351 -19.20 20.08 -12.35
N TYR A 352 -18.70 20.11 -11.12
CA TYR A 352 -19.55 19.86 -9.96
C TYR A 352 -20.09 21.14 -9.32
N LEU A 353 -19.37 22.23 -9.36
CA LEU A 353 -19.82 23.49 -8.77
C LEU A 353 -20.69 24.33 -9.70
N ILE A 354 -20.58 24.13 -11.03
CA ILE A 354 -21.31 24.89 -12.03
C ILE A 354 -22.35 23.99 -12.70
N GLU A 355 -23.63 24.32 -12.51
CA GLU A 355 -24.73 23.47 -12.91
C GLU A 355 -24.77 23.19 -14.44
N ASN A 356 -24.54 24.22 -15.24
CA ASN A 356 -24.57 24.13 -16.69
C ASN A 356 -23.30 23.49 -17.31
N LEU A 357 -22.34 23.05 -16.48
CA LEU A 357 -21.15 22.30 -16.89
C LEU A 357 -21.17 20.82 -16.41
N ARG A 358 -22.21 20.38 -15.68
CA ARG A 358 -22.23 19.07 -15.02
C ARG A 358 -22.41 17.89 -15.97
N GLY A 359 -23.37 17.99 -16.87
CA GLY A 359 -23.77 16.91 -17.79
C GLY A 359 -22.68 16.60 -18.81
N ASN A 360 -22.66 15.36 -19.32
CA ASN A 360 -21.63 14.95 -20.27
C ASN A 360 -21.57 15.81 -21.56
N SER A 361 -22.71 16.24 -22.06
CA SER A 361 -22.80 17.12 -23.24
C SER A 361 -22.59 18.61 -22.95
N GLN A 362 -22.41 18.97 -21.69
CA GLN A 362 -22.32 20.37 -21.27
C GLN A 362 -20.88 20.93 -21.27
N ALA A 363 -19.88 20.12 -21.62
CA ALA A 363 -18.50 20.58 -21.75
C ALA A 363 -18.35 21.76 -22.74
N ILE A 364 -19.25 21.88 -23.69
CA ILE A 364 -19.31 22.97 -24.68
C ILE A 364 -19.73 24.32 -24.12
N ASN A 365 -20.41 24.31 -22.96
CA ASN A 365 -20.90 25.54 -22.32
C ASN A 365 -19.81 26.31 -21.56
N TYR A 366 -18.61 25.74 -21.52
CA TYR A 366 -17.48 26.38 -20.82
C TYR A 366 -17.12 27.72 -21.47
N ARG A 367 -16.84 28.70 -20.63
CA ARG A 367 -16.27 30.02 -20.99
C ARG A 367 -15.40 30.50 -19.84
N SER A 368 -14.16 30.86 -20.12
CA SER A 368 -13.20 31.30 -19.09
C SER A 368 -13.58 32.63 -18.44
N ASP A 369 -14.31 33.47 -19.13
CA ASP A 369 -14.81 34.77 -18.63
C ASP A 369 -16.04 34.65 -17.72
N ASN A 370 -16.60 33.45 -17.55
CA ASN A 370 -17.74 33.21 -16.66
C ASN A 370 -17.32 33.44 -15.20
N PRO A 371 -18.04 34.30 -14.43
CA PRO A 371 -17.72 34.57 -13.03
C PRO A 371 -17.71 33.33 -12.12
N GLU A 372 -18.50 32.29 -12.44
CA GLU A 372 -18.47 31.02 -11.68
C GLU A 372 -17.18 30.24 -11.93
N VAL A 373 -16.68 30.27 -13.16
CA VAL A 373 -15.41 29.66 -13.56
C VAL A 373 -14.24 30.36 -12.87
N GLN A 374 -14.27 31.70 -12.81
CA GLN A 374 -13.26 32.49 -12.09
C GLN A 374 -13.25 32.20 -10.58
N LYS A 375 -14.41 31.89 -9.98
CA LYS A 375 -14.47 31.42 -8.59
C LYS A 375 -13.78 30.07 -8.41
N VAL A 376 -13.92 29.16 -9.37
CA VAL A 376 -13.22 27.85 -9.32
C VAL A 376 -11.72 28.04 -9.39
N GLU A 377 -11.25 28.89 -10.29
CA GLU A 377 -9.82 29.26 -10.37
C GLU A 377 -9.30 29.77 -9.03
N LYS A 378 -10.01 30.73 -8.43
CA LYS A 378 -9.65 31.28 -7.12
C LYS A 378 -9.59 30.21 -6.02
N ILE A 379 -10.52 29.27 -6.01
CA ILE A 379 -10.51 28.13 -5.05
C ILE A 379 -9.21 27.34 -5.16
N ILE A 380 -8.76 27.03 -6.38
CA ILE A 380 -7.51 26.30 -6.61
C ILE A 380 -6.30 27.13 -6.15
N ILE A 381 -6.24 28.38 -6.57
CA ILE A 381 -5.15 29.31 -6.20
C ILE A 381 -5.03 29.43 -4.66
N ASP A 382 -6.15 29.61 -3.96
CA ASP A 382 -6.15 29.73 -2.50
C ASP A 382 -5.75 28.40 -1.80
N TYR A 383 -6.08 27.27 -2.41
CA TYR A 383 -5.64 25.97 -1.92
C TYR A 383 -4.13 25.76 -2.11
N VAL A 384 -3.62 26.04 -3.31
CA VAL A 384 -2.18 25.91 -3.63
C VAL A 384 -1.34 26.85 -2.77
N ARG A 385 -1.76 28.10 -2.61
CA ARG A 385 -1.07 29.08 -1.73
C ARG A 385 -0.87 28.55 -0.31
N ARG A 386 -1.79 27.73 0.18
CA ARG A 386 -1.73 27.14 1.52
C ARG A 386 -0.88 25.87 1.58
N VAL A 387 -0.93 25.04 0.53
CA VAL A 387 -0.29 23.71 0.50
C VAL A 387 1.14 23.78 -0.02
N ASP A 388 1.35 24.54 -1.10
CA ASP A 388 2.62 24.61 -1.83
C ASP A 388 2.81 25.99 -2.48
N PRO A 389 3.14 27.00 -1.68
CA PRO A 389 3.24 28.37 -2.16
C PRO A 389 4.35 28.57 -3.20
N ASP A 390 5.37 27.72 -3.22
CA ASP A 390 6.48 27.82 -4.16
C ASP A 390 6.05 27.50 -5.60
N GLU A 391 5.06 26.61 -5.77
CA GLU A 391 4.51 26.20 -7.06
C GLU A 391 3.35 27.10 -7.54
N LEU A 392 2.96 28.12 -6.77
CA LEU A 392 1.78 28.95 -7.05
C LEU A 392 1.83 29.63 -8.42
N SER A 393 2.97 30.22 -8.78
CA SER A 393 3.12 30.92 -10.07
C SER A 393 2.93 29.95 -11.24
N ALA A 394 3.59 28.80 -11.18
CA ALA A 394 3.49 27.78 -12.23
C ALA A 394 2.07 27.22 -12.36
N VAL A 395 1.36 27.03 -11.23
CA VAL A 395 -0.05 26.60 -11.24
C VAL A 395 -0.94 27.65 -11.92
N MET A 396 -0.72 28.93 -11.64
CA MET A 396 -1.51 30.01 -12.27
C MET A 396 -1.32 30.06 -13.79
N ASP A 397 -0.07 29.94 -14.25
CA ASP A 397 0.25 29.91 -15.68
C ASP A 397 -0.39 28.70 -16.37
N GLU A 398 -0.27 27.52 -15.78
CA GLU A 398 -0.85 26.29 -16.31
C GLU A 398 -2.39 26.27 -16.27
N LEU A 399 -3.02 26.89 -15.25
CA LEU A 399 -4.48 27.04 -15.20
C LEU A 399 -4.97 27.89 -16.38
N LYS A 400 -4.26 28.99 -16.68
CA LYS A 400 -4.59 29.82 -17.84
C LYS A 400 -4.49 29.04 -19.13
N ASP A 401 -3.44 28.28 -19.30
CA ASP A 401 -3.27 27.42 -20.46
C ASP A 401 -4.39 26.37 -20.60
N ILE A 402 -4.85 25.78 -19.47
CA ILE A 402 -5.97 24.84 -19.45
C ILE A 402 -7.28 25.55 -19.86
N GLN A 403 -7.50 26.76 -19.36
CA GLN A 403 -8.66 27.59 -19.68
C GLN A 403 -8.69 27.92 -21.17
N ASP A 404 -7.60 28.43 -21.73
CA ASP A 404 -7.47 28.78 -23.14
C ASP A 404 -7.71 27.54 -24.04
N ALA A 405 -7.11 26.40 -23.66
CA ALA A 405 -7.30 25.16 -24.40
C ALA A 405 -8.75 24.66 -24.37
N TRP A 406 -9.46 24.85 -23.25
CA TRP A 406 -10.87 24.44 -23.17
C TRP A 406 -11.77 25.42 -23.94
N ASP A 407 -11.54 26.73 -23.88
CA ASP A 407 -12.26 27.71 -24.70
C ASP A 407 -12.14 27.42 -26.21
N ILE A 408 -10.93 27.10 -26.67
CA ILE A 408 -10.67 26.67 -28.06
C ILE A 408 -11.42 25.36 -28.37
N ALA A 409 -11.43 24.42 -27.44
CA ALA A 409 -12.11 23.14 -27.64
C ALA A 409 -13.65 23.29 -27.64
N ALA A 410 -14.20 24.26 -26.91
CA ALA A 410 -15.64 24.50 -26.70
C ALA A 410 -16.32 25.12 -27.92
N THR A 411 -16.05 24.59 -29.14
CA THR A 411 -16.63 24.98 -30.40
C THR A 411 -17.31 23.80 -31.08
N GLY A 412 -18.46 24.02 -31.70
CA GLY A 412 -19.24 22.96 -32.37
C GLY A 412 -19.94 22.06 -31.34
N SER A 413 -19.62 20.78 -31.34
CA SER A 413 -20.10 19.81 -30.33
C SER A 413 -18.95 19.30 -29.52
N LEU A 414 -18.99 19.49 -28.21
CA LEU A 414 -17.97 18.99 -27.27
C LEU A 414 -18.64 18.25 -26.12
N VAL A 415 -18.16 17.04 -25.82
CA VAL A 415 -18.59 16.25 -24.67
C VAL A 415 -17.39 15.98 -23.75
N TYR A 416 -17.62 15.71 -22.46
CA TYR A 416 -16.50 15.33 -21.58
C TYR A 416 -15.89 14.00 -22.01
N LYS A 417 -16.73 13.01 -22.28
CA LYS A 417 -16.31 11.65 -22.59
C LYS A 417 -17.23 11.03 -23.63
N SER A 418 -16.67 10.35 -24.62
CA SER A 418 -17.45 9.61 -25.61
C SER A 418 -16.82 8.27 -25.94
N ARG A 419 -17.66 7.27 -26.23
CA ARG A 419 -17.26 5.98 -26.83
C ARG A 419 -17.43 5.99 -28.36
N LYS A 420 -18.05 7.03 -28.91
CA LYS A 420 -18.27 7.25 -30.32
C LYS A 420 -17.26 8.25 -30.88
N ASN A 421 -17.24 8.48 -32.17
CA ASN A 421 -16.40 9.50 -32.84
C ASN A 421 -16.85 10.96 -32.58
N GLU A 422 -17.30 11.27 -31.37
CA GLU A 422 -17.63 12.64 -30.98
C GLU A 422 -16.39 13.36 -30.48
N LYS A 423 -16.34 14.69 -30.67
CA LYS A 423 -15.26 15.52 -30.10
C LYS A 423 -15.35 15.46 -28.56
N LYS A 424 -14.36 14.84 -27.92
CA LYS A 424 -14.28 14.69 -26.47
C LYS A 424 -13.22 15.61 -25.88
N LEU A 425 -13.50 16.20 -24.72
CA LEU A 425 -12.54 17.00 -23.95
C LEU A 425 -11.51 16.07 -23.27
N LEU A 426 -11.98 15.10 -22.49
CA LEU A 426 -11.12 14.20 -21.72
C LEU A 426 -10.59 13.07 -22.61
N LYS A 427 -9.28 12.94 -22.66
CA LYS A 427 -8.57 11.95 -23.46
C LYS A 427 -8.16 10.75 -22.60
N GLY A 428 -7.85 9.64 -23.25
CA GLY A 428 -7.30 8.47 -22.55
C GLY A 428 -5.91 8.72 -21.99
N ASP A 429 -5.54 7.98 -20.97
CA ASP A 429 -4.25 8.13 -20.26
C ASP A 429 -3.03 7.92 -21.18
N THR A 430 -3.19 7.20 -22.29
CA THR A 430 -2.13 6.92 -23.28
C THR A 430 -2.08 7.95 -24.42
N GLU A 431 -3.04 8.85 -24.53
CA GLU A 431 -3.09 9.87 -25.57
C GLU A 431 -2.11 11.02 -25.20
N ASN A 432 -1.34 11.52 -26.15
CA ASN A 432 -0.49 12.69 -25.94
C ASN A 432 -1.30 13.97 -26.12
N ASP A 433 -2.05 14.34 -25.10
CA ASP A 433 -2.96 15.49 -25.09
C ASP A 433 -2.94 16.13 -23.69
N ARG A 434 -3.18 17.43 -23.62
CA ARG A 434 -3.25 18.19 -22.36
C ARG A 434 -4.32 17.66 -21.41
N PHE A 435 -5.45 17.21 -21.94
CA PHE A 435 -6.57 16.68 -21.18
C PHE A 435 -6.53 15.15 -21.01
N ARG A 436 -5.36 14.55 -21.10
CA ARG A 436 -5.20 13.11 -20.82
C ARG A 436 -5.50 12.82 -19.35
N THR A 437 -6.52 12.03 -19.11
CA THR A 437 -7.06 11.83 -17.78
C THR A 437 -6.84 10.40 -17.33
N MET A 438 -6.32 10.22 -16.14
CA MET A 438 -6.07 8.91 -15.54
C MET A 438 -7.37 8.19 -15.21
N ASN A 439 -7.39 6.88 -15.44
CA ASN A 439 -8.46 6.00 -14.98
C ASN A 439 -8.21 5.46 -13.56
N SER A 440 -6.96 5.51 -13.11
CA SER A 440 -6.49 5.02 -11.82
C SER A 440 -5.32 5.87 -11.35
N MET A 441 -5.31 6.27 -10.09
CA MET A 441 -4.19 7.03 -9.50
C MET A 441 -2.92 6.19 -9.32
N ARG A 442 -3.01 4.88 -9.46
CA ARG A 442 -1.86 3.95 -9.38
C ARG A 442 -1.10 3.83 -10.69
N ASN A 443 -1.68 4.25 -11.81
CA ASN A 443 -1.03 4.28 -13.12
C ASN A 443 -0.07 5.46 -13.26
N VAL A 444 0.77 5.69 -12.28
CA VAL A 444 1.76 6.78 -12.28
C VAL A 444 3.10 6.38 -12.92
N ASP A 445 3.32 5.10 -13.17
CA ASP A 445 4.52 4.57 -13.81
C ASP A 445 4.40 4.66 -15.34
N GLY A 446 4.39 5.87 -15.87
CA GLY A 446 4.56 6.11 -17.30
C GLY A 446 6.03 5.93 -17.71
N GLN A 447 6.28 5.52 -18.96
CA GLN A 447 7.62 5.54 -19.53
C GLN A 447 8.16 6.97 -19.52
N SER A 448 9.21 7.23 -18.73
CA SER A 448 9.96 8.48 -18.77
C SER A 448 11.02 8.37 -19.84
N GLY A 449 10.92 9.20 -20.89
CA GLY A 449 12.02 9.40 -21.83
C GLY A 449 13.17 10.12 -21.12
N ILE A 450 14.32 9.47 -20.98
CA ILE A 450 15.53 10.14 -20.52
C ILE A 450 16.20 10.72 -21.77
N TYR A 451 16.19 12.03 -21.88
CA TYR A 451 16.97 12.74 -22.90
C TYR A 451 18.34 13.06 -22.30
N LEU A 452 19.39 12.38 -22.78
CA LEU A 452 20.75 12.83 -22.55
C LEU A 452 20.96 14.06 -23.45
N LEU A 453 20.96 15.25 -22.85
CA LEU A 453 21.52 16.42 -23.51
C LEU A 453 23.00 16.12 -23.70
N GLY A 454 23.40 15.85 -24.96
CA GLY A 454 24.77 15.62 -25.32
C GLY A 454 25.62 16.83 -24.87
N GLY A 455 26.43 16.60 -23.85
CA GLY A 455 27.47 17.56 -23.49
C GLY A 455 28.50 17.63 -24.62
N LEU A 456 28.96 18.80 -24.86
CA LEU A 456 30.06 19.23 -25.75
C LEU A 456 31.28 18.31 -25.67
#